data_a0bad20247871c434da25e6d5e3d06ef
#
_entry.id   a0bad20247871c434da25e6d5e3d06ef
#
_cell.length_a   1.000
_cell.length_b   1.000
_cell.length_c   1.000
_cell.angle_alpha   90.00
_cell.angle_beta   90.00
_cell.angle_gamma   90.00
#
_symmetry.space_group_name_H-M   'P 1'
#
loop_
_entity.id
_entity.type
_entity.pdbx_description
1 polymer ?
#
loop_
_entity_poly.entity_id
_entity_poly.type
_entity_poly.pdbx_seq_one_letter_code
_entity_poly.pdbx_strand_id
1 'polypeptide(L)'
;GISRFSKVSLFSEANHLKDITMHPDYAAIAGYTEEELSKAFEEHFQAIARGRGMPENEILAEIKEWYNGYRFSRAATCVYNPFSTLNYMETREAESHWYVTGTPAFLLHELQQRPQLTTSLSGVSASANQLSDSRSPEDLNLPALMFQTGYLTIKDWAWDETLEETVFSLDFPNKEVYKAFFQSLLREFSKVAPQEISSLALQLRAAMEALDMAAVVQTLNIQLAKIPYNAFQHAKEGFYQAMLLLCFEISGLKTFGEVHTNLGRIDLVVQLPKHTFIFELKVDKKIAVALDQLHNKRYQERYLKDGKEIVAAAICLSTKDHNISAWQAGHYTAEGTLIRTLEGSKQGQNSTS
;
A
#
# COMPACT_ATOMS: atom_id res chain seq x y z
N GLY A 1 -21.45 -8.48 9.75
CA GLY A 1 -21.13 -9.08 8.44
C GLY A 1 -19.93 -8.40 7.79
N ILE A 2 -19.29 -9.10 6.88
CA ILE A 2 -18.07 -8.63 6.20
C ILE A 2 -18.42 -7.57 5.12
N SER A 3 -19.66 -7.52 4.68
CA SER A 3 -20.14 -6.53 3.71
C SER A 3 -21.60 -6.18 3.98
N ARG A 4 -22.03 -5.09 3.38
CA ARG A 4 -23.38 -4.57 3.53
C ARG A 4 -24.35 -5.28 2.59
N PHE A 5 -25.20 -6.15 3.12
CA PHE A 5 -26.20 -6.89 2.35
C PHE A 5 -27.60 -6.26 2.50
N SER A 6 -27.78 -5.01 2.14
CA SER A 6 -29.08 -4.34 2.31
C SER A 6 -30.14 -4.73 1.29
N LYS A 7 -29.77 -5.47 0.23
CA LYS A 7 -30.69 -5.92 -0.81
C LYS A 7 -30.96 -7.42 -0.88
N VAL A 8 -30.54 -8.18 0.13
CA VAL A 8 -31.00 -9.56 0.25
C VAL A 8 -32.47 -9.55 0.65
N SER A 9 -33.29 -10.38 0.05
CA SER A 9 -34.77 -10.42 0.15
C SER A 9 -35.32 -10.40 1.57
N LEU A 10 -34.55 -10.81 2.57
CA LEU A 10 -34.89 -10.74 3.99
C LEU A 10 -35.06 -9.30 4.55
N PHE A 11 -34.46 -8.28 3.91
CA PHE A 11 -34.52 -6.89 4.37
C PHE A 11 -35.43 -6.01 3.50
N SER A 12 -35.90 -6.51 2.35
CA SER A 12 -36.77 -5.75 1.45
C SER A 12 -38.14 -5.42 2.05
N GLU A 13 -38.56 -6.16 3.07
CA GLU A 13 -39.82 -5.97 3.79
C GLU A 13 -39.66 -5.17 5.10
N ALA A 14 -38.42 -4.89 5.54
CA ALA A 14 -38.14 -4.23 6.81
C ALA A 14 -37.90 -2.71 6.61
N ASN A 15 -38.88 -2.00 6.08
CA ASN A 15 -38.84 -0.56 5.80
C ASN A 15 -38.65 0.34 7.03
N HIS A 16 -38.71 -0.22 8.24
CA HIS A 16 -38.56 0.50 9.51
C HIS A 16 -37.13 0.46 10.06
N LEU A 17 -36.20 -0.28 9.42
CA LEU A 17 -34.80 -0.31 9.83
C LEU A 17 -34.09 0.97 9.37
N LYS A 18 -33.44 1.64 10.31
CA LYS A 18 -32.58 2.80 10.04
C LYS A 18 -31.15 2.33 9.82
N ASP A 19 -30.58 2.67 8.69
CA ASP A 19 -29.16 2.47 8.43
C ASP A 19 -28.32 3.50 9.18
N ILE A 20 -27.44 3.03 10.05
CA ILE A 20 -26.56 3.86 10.88
C ILE A 20 -25.09 3.77 10.47
N THR A 21 -24.76 3.11 9.36
CA THR A 21 -23.39 2.76 8.95
C THR A 21 -22.45 3.97 8.92
N MET A 22 -22.91 5.13 8.45
CA MET A 22 -22.10 6.37 8.39
C MET A 22 -22.68 7.49 9.27
N HIS A 23 -23.54 7.11 10.23
CA HIS A 23 -24.18 8.09 11.10
C HIS A 23 -23.19 8.60 12.16
N PRO A 24 -23.01 9.93 12.32
CA PRO A 24 -22.02 10.51 13.23
C PRO A 24 -22.16 10.09 14.68
N ASP A 25 -23.40 9.95 15.18
CA ASP A 25 -23.68 9.59 16.57
C ASP A 25 -23.24 8.16 16.93
N TYR A 26 -23.02 7.32 15.93
CA TYR A 26 -22.58 5.92 16.11
C TYR A 26 -21.14 5.70 15.66
N ALA A 27 -20.36 6.77 15.46
CA ALA A 27 -18.99 6.70 14.95
C ALA A 27 -18.05 5.84 15.80
N ALA A 28 -18.27 5.73 17.11
CA ALA A 28 -17.44 4.98 18.04
C ALA A 28 -18.01 3.58 18.41
N ILE A 29 -19.18 3.18 17.88
CA ILE A 29 -19.87 1.96 18.37
C ILE A 29 -19.10 0.65 18.12
N ALA A 30 -18.18 0.64 17.15
CA ALA A 30 -17.48 -0.56 16.71
C ALA A 30 -16.03 -0.68 17.20
N GLY A 31 -15.58 0.19 18.10
CA GLY A 31 -14.20 0.16 18.60
C GLY A 31 -14.00 0.98 19.86
N TYR A 32 -12.78 1.02 20.38
CA TYR A 32 -12.41 1.86 21.50
C TYR A 32 -11.98 3.24 21.02
N THR A 33 -12.49 4.30 21.64
CA THR A 33 -11.91 5.64 21.54
C THR A 33 -10.58 5.69 22.30
N GLU A 34 -9.75 6.70 22.03
CA GLU A 34 -8.47 6.88 22.75
C GLU A 34 -8.68 7.10 24.26
N GLU A 35 -9.74 7.81 24.63
CA GLU A 35 -10.10 8.03 26.03
C GLU A 35 -10.54 6.74 26.73
N GLU A 36 -11.42 5.98 26.11
CA GLU A 36 -11.88 4.68 26.64
C GLU A 36 -10.71 3.70 26.78
N LEU A 37 -9.85 3.62 25.76
CA LEU A 37 -8.68 2.76 25.77
C LEU A 37 -7.73 3.13 26.92
N SER A 38 -7.34 4.39 27.02
CA SER A 38 -6.40 4.87 28.03
C SER A 38 -6.92 4.60 29.44
N LYS A 39 -8.22 4.80 29.68
CA LYS A 39 -8.84 4.57 30.97
C LYS A 39 -9.01 3.08 31.30
N ALA A 40 -9.45 2.29 30.34
CA ALA A 40 -9.75 0.87 30.57
C ALA A 40 -8.49 0.01 30.74
N PHE A 41 -7.38 0.38 30.09
CA PHE A 41 -6.17 -0.41 30.04
C PHE A 41 -4.94 0.27 30.68
N GLU A 42 -5.11 1.27 31.51
CA GLU A 42 -4.03 2.03 32.16
C GLU A 42 -3.01 1.09 32.85
N GLU A 43 -3.49 0.14 33.65
CA GLU A 43 -2.62 -0.81 34.36
C GLU A 43 -1.83 -1.70 33.39
N HIS A 44 -2.45 -2.08 32.27
CA HIS A 44 -1.79 -2.88 31.22
C HIS A 44 -0.66 -2.08 30.55
N PHE A 45 -0.90 -0.82 30.22
CA PHE A 45 0.13 0.05 29.62
C PHE A 45 1.32 0.23 30.57
N GLN A 46 1.06 0.46 31.84
CA GLN A 46 2.11 0.56 32.85
C GLN A 46 2.89 -0.76 33.01
N ALA A 47 2.22 -1.89 32.95
CA ALA A 47 2.87 -3.20 33.02
C ALA A 47 3.74 -3.48 31.79
N ILE A 48 3.26 -3.15 30.59
CA ILE A 48 4.00 -3.28 29.32
C ILE A 48 5.22 -2.36 29.33
N ALA A 49 5.03 -1.09 29.69
CA ALA A 49 6.10 -0.10 29.78
C ALA A 49 7.23 -0.54 30.70
N ARG A 50 6.88 -1.04 31.91
CA ARG A 50 7.85 -1.60 32.83
C ARG A 50 8.56 -2.84 32.31
N GLY A 51 7.80 -3.76 31.68
CA GLY A 51 8.34 -5.01 31.14
C GLY A 51 9.29 -4.80 29.96
N ARG A 52 9.02 -3.80 29.14
CA ARG A 52 9.84 -3.45 27.94
C ARG A 52 10.89 -2.38 28.22
N GLY A 53 10.90 -1.76 29.40
CA GLY A 53 11.79 -0.65 29.73
C GLY A 53 11.57 0.60 28.87
N MET A 54 10.33 0.82 28.42
CA MET A 54 9.95 1.93 27.54
C MET A 54 9.00 2.89 28.29
N PRO A 55 9.02 4.19 27.96
CA PRO A 55 8.04 5.12 28.49
C PRO A 55 6.62 4.76 28.02
N GLU A 56 5.62 5.01 28.89
CA GLU A 56 4.21 4.71 28.59
C GLU A 56 3.69 5.44 27.34
N ASN A 57 4.11 6.68 27.11
CA ASN A 57 3.74 7.45 25.93
C ASN A 57 4.25 6.82 24.61
N GLU A 58 5.36 6.11 24.65
CA GLU A 58 5.86 5.37 23.47
C GLU A 58 5.03 4.11 23.21
N ILE A 59 4.57 3.43 24.26
CA ILE A 59 3.64 2.30 24.14
C ILE A 59 2.31 2.78 23.55
N LEU A 60 1.77 3.90 24.03
CA LEU A 60 0.54 4.48 23.50
C LEU A 60 0.70 4.92 22.04
N ALA A 61 1.84 5.50 21.69
CA ALA A 61 2.13 5.88 20.31
C ALA A 61 2.23 4.64 19.38
N GLU A 62 2.86 3.57 19.84
CA GLU A 62 2.96 2.30 19.10
C GLU A 62 1.57 1.69 18.86
N ILE A 63 0.74 1.58 19.89
CA ILE A 63 -0.62 1.06 19.75
C ILE A 63 -1.46 1.94 18.81
N LYS A 64 -1.30 3.25 18.90
CA LYS A 64 -2.00 4.20 18.03
C LYS A 64 -1.62 4.02 16.56
N GLU A 65 -0.33 3.88 16.28
CA GLU A 65 0.17 3.64 14.91
C GLU A 65 -0.35 2.32 14.34
N TRP A 66 -0.40 1.28 15.17
CA TRP A 66 -0.73 -0.06 14.73
C TRP A 66 -2.22 -0.35 14.64
N TYR A 67 -3.06 0.16 15.55
CA TYR A 67 -4.43 -0.33 15.71
C TYR A 67 -5.52 0.74 15.72
N ASN A 68 -5.16 2.04 15.77
CA ASN A 68 -6.11 3.14 15.67
C ASN A 68 -6.40 3.48 14.20
N GLY A 69 -7.28 4.46 13.98
CA GLY A 69 -7.48 5.12 12.70
C GLY A 69 -8.73 4.72 11.95
N TYR A 70 -9.54 3.82 12.48
CA TYR A 70 -10.85 3.54 11.89
C TYR A 70 -11.80 4.71 12.12
N ARG A 71 -12.26 5.29 11.02
CA ARG A 71 -13.23 6.40 10.99
C ARG A 71 -14.35 6.05 10.03
N PHE A 72 -15.57 5.95 10.53
CA PHE A 72 -16.72 5.46 9.79
C PHE A 72 -17.70 6.54 9.33
N SER A 73 -17.47 7.81 9.70
CA SER A 73 -18.36 8.91 9.37
C SER A 73 -17.61 10.23 9.17
N ARG A 74 -18.35 11.31 8.93
CA ARG A 74 -17.78 12.66 8.90
C ARG A 74 -17.28 13.15 10.25
N ALA A 75 -17.74 12.55 11.37
CA ALA A 75 -17.18 12.86 12.69
C ALA A 75 -15.68 12.59 12.71
N ALA A 76 -14.92 13.42 13.43
CA ALA A 76 -13.47 13.25 13.53
C ALA A 76 -13.03 12.07 14.42
N THR A 77 -14.00 11.37 15.03
CA THR A 77 -13.74 10.25 15.95
C THR A 77 -13.11 9.08 15.20
N CYS A 78 -11.91 8.71 15.62
CA CYS A 78 -11.25 7.48 15.22
C CYS A 78 -11.31 6.47 16.37
N VAL A 79 -11.40 5.17 16.00
CA VAL A 79 -11.45 4.10 16.99
C VAL A 79 -10.38 3.05 16.72
N TYR A 80 -9.96 2.40 17.80
CA TYR A 80 -9.06 1.25 17.76
C TYR A 80 -9.83 -0.03 17.44
N ASN A 81 -9.18 -0.95 16.72
CA ASN A 81 -9.71 -2.30 16.54
C ASN A 81 -9.69 -3.06 17.87
N PRO A 82 -10.84 -3.46 18.44
CA PRO A 82 -10.87 -4.13 19.73
C PRO A 82 -10.10 -5.45 19.75
N PHE A 83 -10.25 -6.26 18.70
CA PHE A 83 -9.59 -7.56 18.61
C PHE A 83 -8.07 -7.42 18.63
N SER A 84 -7.51 -6.58 17.77
CA SER A 84 -6.06 -6.38 17.67
C SER A 84 -5.50 -5.72 18.93
N THR A 85 -6.23 -4.77 19.51
CA THR A 85 -5.85 -4.12 20.75
C THR A 85 -5.77 -5.09 21.92
N LEU A 86 -6.76 -5.98 22.07
CA LEU A 86 -6.77 -6.99 23.13
C LEU A 86 -5.63 -8.00 22.97
N ASN A 87 -5.35 -8.44 21.73
CA ASN A 87 -4.21 -9.31 21.46
C ASN A 87 -2.88 -8.63 21.80
N TYR A 88 -2.71 -7.33 21.48
CA TYR A 88 -1.53 -6.58 21.91
C TYR A 88 -1.36 -6.56 23.43
N MET A 89 -2.45 -6.38 24.20
CA MET A 89 -2.39 -6.39 25.66
C MET A 89 -1.92 -7.73 26.20
N GLU A 90 -2.26 -8.84 25.51
CA GLU A 90 -1.85 -10.19 25.88
C GLU A 90 -0.40 -10.49 25.45
N THR A 91 -0.05 -10.24 24.18
CA THR A 91 1.28 -10.57 23.62
C THR A 91 2.35 -9.56 23.97
N ARG A 92 1.96 -8.30 24.22
CA ARG A 92 2.84 -7.13 24.45
C ARG A 92 3.74 -6.79 23.24
N GLU A 93 3.37 -7.25 22.07
CA GLU A 93 4.10 -7.07 20.82
C GLU A 93 3.17 -6.52 19.74
N ALA A 94 3.69 -5.55 18.95
CA ALA A 94 2.94 -4.94 17.86
C ALA A 94 3.04 -5.81 16.60
N GLU A 95 2.00 -6.59 16.36
CA GLU A 95 1.89 -7.54 15.25
C GLU A 95 0.57 -7.37 14.48
N SER A 96 0.47 -8.03 13.33
CA SER A 96 -0.77 -8.07 12.54
C SER A 96 -1.68 -9.20 13.03
N HIS A 97 -2.54 -8.91 13.98
CA HIS A 97 -3.52 -9.87 14.52
C HIS A 97 -4.75 -10.05 13.64
N TRP A 98 -5.18 -8.98 12.99
CA TRP A 98 -6.40 -8.94 12.16
C TRP A 98 -6.33 -9.84 10.92
N TYR A 99 -5.13 -10.07 10.39
CA TYR A 99 -4.89 -10.87 9.19
C TYR A 99 -5.38 -12.32 9.32
N VAL A 100 -5.34 -12.90 10.51
CA VAL A 100 -5.71 -14.30 10.75
C VAL A 100 -7.20 -14.56 10.47
N THR A 101 -8.03 -13.52 10.53
CA THR A 101 -9.50 -13.65 10.49
C THR A 101 -10.18 -12.94 9.31
N GLY A 102 -9.49 -12.11 8.54
CA GLY A 102 -10.19 -11.06 7.83
C GLY A 102 -9.98 -10.86 6.33
N THR A 103 -9.02 -11.50 5.65
CA THR A 103 -8.82 -11.19 4.22
C THR A 103 -9.85 -11.93 3.36
N PRO A 104 -10.81 -11.23 2.72
CA PRO A 104 -11.74 -11.89 1.81
C PRO A 104 -10.97 -12.42 0.60
N ALA A 105 -10.96 -13.73 0.41
CA ALA A 105 -10.36 -14.37 -0.78
C ALA A 105 -10.85 -13.73 -2.08
N PHE A 106 -12.10 -13.29 -2.09
CA PHE A 106 -12.70 -12.53 -3.18
C PHE A 106 -11.96 -11.22 -3.51
N LEU A 107 -11.58 -10.40 -2.51
CA LEU A 107 -10.85 -9.15 -2.74
C LEU A 107 -9.46 -9.41 -3.36
N LEU A 108 -8.76 -10.42 -2.85
CA LEU A 108 -7.48 -10.83 -3.41
C LEU A 108 -7.62 -11.34 -4.85
N HIS A 109 -8.65 -12.12 -5.12
CA HIS A 109 -8.94 -12.61 -6.46
C HIS A 109 -9.26 -11.48 -7.44
N GLU A 110 -10.06 -10.49 -7.03
CA GLU A 110 -10.40 -9.33 -7.86
C GLU A 110 -9.15 -8.50 -8.21
N LEU A 111 -8.27 -8.25 -7.22
CA LEU A 111 -7.01 -7.56 -7.45
C LEU A 111 -6.03 -8.38 -8.30
N GLN A 112 -6.06 -9.70 -8.21
CA GLN A 112 -5.27 -10.58 -9.07
C GLN A 112 -5.71 -10.51 -10.53
N GLN A 113 -7.01 -10.38 -10.78
CA GLN A 113 -7.55 -10.17 -12.13
C GLN A 113 -7.25 -8.77 -12.69
N ARG A 114 -7.13 -7.77 -11.81
CA ARG A 114 -6.89 -6.36 -12.15
C ARG A 114 -5.70 -5.78 -11.37
N PRO A 115 -4.47 -6.24 -11.61
CA PRO A 115 -3.29 -5.85 -10.82
C PRO A 115 -3.03 -4.35 -10.79
N GLN A 116 -3.39 -3.63 -11.87
CA GLN A 116 -3.24 -2.18 -11.96
C GLN A 116 -4.02 -1.42 -10.88
N LEU A 117 -5.08 -2.00 -10.31
CA LEU A 117 -5.81 -1.38 -9.20
C LEU A 117 -4.98 -1.32 -7.91
N THR A 118 -3.97 -2.19 -7.77
CA THR A 118 -3.09 -2.21 -6.60
C THR A 118 -2.29 -0.91 -6.46
N THR A 119 -1.96 -0.26 -7.58
CA THR A 119 -1.14 0.97 -7.59
C THR A 119 -1.92 2.22 -7.19
N SER A 120 -3.25 2.14 -7.14
CA SER A 120 -4.16 3.26 -6.87
C SER A 120 -5.01 3.08 -5.61
N LEU A 121 -4.57 2.25 -4.66
CA LEU A 121 -5.33 1.95 -3.43
C LEU A 121 -5.13 2.96 -2.31
N SER A 122 -4.07 3.76 -2.34
CA SER A 122 -3.82 4.82 -1.36
C SER A 122 -4.35 6.16 -1.87
N GLY A 123 -5.03 6.93 -1.02
CA GLY A 123 -5.58 8.24 -1.39
C GLY A 123 -6.76 8.16 -2.36
N VAL A 124 -7.55 7.11 -2.30
CA VAL A 124 -8.72 6.90 -3.16
C VAL A 124 -9.84 7.85 -2.75
N SER A 125 -10.51 8.45 -3.75
CA SER A 125 -11.72 9.24 -3.51
C SER A 125 -12.96 8.43 -3.86
N ALA A 126 -14.01 8.54 -3.02
CA ALA A 126 -15.30 7.92 -3.27
C ALA A 126 -16.42 8.80 -2.71
N SER A 127 -17.54 8.86 -3.42
CA SER A 127 -18.71 9.61 -2.96
C SER A 127 -19.49 8.85 -1.89
N ALA A 128 -20.33 9.57 -1.13
CA ALA A 128 -21.20 8.97 -0.13
C ALA A 128 -22.10 7.88 -0.75
N ASN A 129 -22.61 8.12 -1.95
CA ASN A 129 -23.43 7.17 -2.67
C ASN A 129 -22.67 5.89 -3.06
N GLN A 130 -21.41 6.04 -3.52
CA GLN A 130 -20.54 4.90 -3.83
C GLN A 130 -20.23 4.06 -2.60
N LEU A 131 -19.90 4.69 -1.46
CA LEU A 131 -19.59 3.97 -0.22
C LEU A 131 -20.81 3.30 0.40
N SER A 132 -22.01 3.85 0.14
CA SER A 132 -23.27 3.30 0.62
C SER A 132 -23.85 2.22 -0.31
N ASP A 133 -23.24 1.99 -1.48
CA ASP A 133 -23.75 1.04 -2.45
C ASP A 133 -23.75 -0.39 -1.86
N SER A 134 -24.85 -1.08 -2.06
CA SER A 134 -25.13 -2.42 -1.52
C SER A 134 -25.44 -3.43 -2.61
N ARG A 135 -24.85 -3.24 -3.79
CA ARG A 135 -24.96 -4.20 -4.89
C ARG A 135 -24.30 -5.54 -4.53
N SER A 136 -24.46 -6.51 -5.41
CA SER A 136 -23.77 -7.79 -5.22
C SER A 136 -22.24 -7.59 -5.20
N PRO A 137 -21.49 -8.47 -4.54
CA PRO A 137 -20.03 -8.39 -4.49
C PRO A 137 -19.38 -8.29 -5.87
N GLU A 138 -20.00 -8.85 -6.91
CA GLU A 138 -19.50 -8.83 -8.28
C GLU A 138 -19.66 -7.45 -8.95
N ASP A 139 -20.61 -6.65 -8.48
CA ASP A 139 -20.93 -5.31 -9.00
C ASP A 139 -20.37 -4.18 -8.12
N LEU A 140 -19.71 -4.51 -6.99
CA LEU A 140 -19.20 -3.52 -6.07
C LEU A 140 -18.01 -2.75 -6.65
N ASN A 141 -18.05 -1.43 -6.46
CA ASN A 141 -16.88 -0.58 -6.61
C ASN A 141 -15.81 -1.01 -5.58
N LEU A 142 -14.59 -1.27 -6.02
CA LEU A 142 -13.49 -1.72 -5.16
C LEU A 142 -13.26 -0.85 -3.91
N PRO A 143 -13.23 0.50 -3.99
CA PRO A 143 -13.16 1.35 -2.80
C PRO A 143 -14.29 1.13 -1.80
N ALA A 144 -15.52 0.96 -2.26
CA ALA A 144 -16.66 0.70 -1.40
C ALA A 144 -16.53 -0.65 -0.69
N LEU A 145 -16.12 -1.70 -1.41
CA LEU A 145 -15.86 -2.99 -0.83
C LEU A 145 -14.76 -2.91 0.24
N MET A 146 -13.64 -2.28 -0.07
CA MET A 146 -12.52 -2.13 0.87
C MET A 146 -12.88 -1.30 2.10
N PHE A 147 -13.70 -0.26 1.94
CA PHE A 147 -14.24 0.52 3.05
C PHE A 147 -15.17 -0.33 3.93
N GLN A 148 -16.13 -1.02 3.32
CA GLN A 148 -17.10 -1.85 4.06
C GLN A 148 -16.45 -3.03 4.78
N THR A 149 -15.35 -3.55 4.24
CA THR A 149 -14.60 -4.67 4.84
C THR A 149 -13.50 -4.21 5.81
N GLY A 150 -13.32 -2.88 6.00
CA GLY A 150 -12.37 -2.32 6.96
C GLY A 150 -10.93 -2.23 6.48
N TYR A 151 -10.66 -2.43 5.18
CA TYR A 151 -9.33 -2.19 4.61
C TYR A 151 -9.05 -0.71 4.38
N LEU A 152 -10.07 0.06 4.02
CA LEU A 152 -9.98 1.51 3.91
C LEU A 152 -10.86 2.17 4.96
N THR A 153 -10.50 3.39 5.29
CA THR A 153 -11.21 4.25 6.24
C THR A 153 -11.27 5.67 5.71
N ILE A 154 -12.16 6.49 6.23
CA ILE A 154 -12.26 7.91 5.91
C ILE A 154 -11.09 8.65 6.55
N LYS A 155 -10.26 9.32 5.75
CA LYS A 155 -9.20 10.22 6.23
C LYS A 155 -9.69 11.66 6.26
N ASP A 156 -10.38 12.06 5.17
CA ASP A 156 -10.92 13.41 5.02
C ASP A 156 -12.20 13.39 4.20
N TRP A 157 -12.90 14.51 4.14
CA TRP A 157 -14.07 14.67 3.29
C TRP A 157 -14.24 16.12 2.87
N ALA A 158 -14.84 16.32 1.70
CA ALA A 158 -15.24 17.62 1.18
C ALA A 158 -16.61 17.55 0.50
N TRP A 159 -17.30 18.67 0.43
CA TRP A 159 -18.47 18.80 -0.41
C TRP A 159 -17.99 19.12 -1.84
N ASP A 160 -18.46 18.35 -2.81
CA ASP A 160 -18.21 18.61 -4.23
C ASP A 160 -19.42 19.31 -4.83
N GLU A 161 -19.24 20.56 -5.26
CA GLU A 161 -20.34 21.38 -5.82
C GLU A 161 -20.81 20.87 -7.19
N THR A 162 -19.95 20.19 -7.95
CA THR A 162 -20.28 19.66 -9.27
C THR A 162 -21.12 18.39 -9.18
N LEU A 163 -20.77 17.53 -8.24
CA LEU A 163 -21.50 16.29 -7.98
C LEU A 163 -22.68 16.49 -7.02
N GLU A 164 -22.76 17.64 -6.35
CA GLU A 164 -23.74 17.95 -5.31
C GLU A 164 -23.79 16.89 -4.20
N GLU A 165 -22.61 16.32 -3.85
CA GLU A 165 -22.50 15.30 -2.82
C GLU A 165 -21.20 15.40 -2.03
N THR A 166 -21.14 14.66 -0.89
CA THR A 166 -19.91 14.53 -0.12
C THR A 166 -18.99 13.52 -0.77
N VAL A 167 -17.75 13.93 -1.02
CA VAL A 167 -16.65 13.07 -1.46
C VAL A 167 -15.71 12.82 -0.30
N PHE A 168 -15.37 11.56 -0.07
CA PHE A 168 -14.46 11.10 0.96
C PHE A 168 -13.11 10.74 0.38
N SER A 169 -12.04 11.15 1.06
CA SER A 169 -10.69 10.64 0.83
C SER A 169 -10.48 9.42 1.72
N LEU A 170 -10.13 8.30 1.11
CA LEU A 170 -9.96 7.02 1.77
C LEU A 170 -8.49 6.60 1.76
N ASP A 171 -8.06 5.97 2.85
CA ASP A 171 -6.75 5.32 2.94
C ASP A 171 -6.80 4.20 3.98
N PHE A 172 -5.73 3.42 4.11
CA PHE A 172 -5.63 2.38 5.13
C PHE A 172 -5.79 2.98 6.54
N PRO A 173 -6.52 2.31 7.44
CA PRO A 173 -6.74 2.84 8.79
C PRO A 173 -5.43 2.99 9.56
N ASN A 174 -4.57 1.97 9.52
CA ASN A 174 -3.39 1.85 10.35
C ASN A 174 -2.34 0.91 9.74
N LYS A 175 -1.22 0.78 10.44
CA LYS A 175 -0.06 -0.02 10.02
C LYS A 175 -0.35 -1.51 9.98
N GLU A 176 -1.19 -2.02 10.87
CA GLU A 176 -1.59 -3.42 10.89
C GLU A 176 -2.25 -3.83 9.57
N VAL A 177 -3.34 -3.13 9.22
CA VAL A 177 -4.14 -3.43 8.03
C VAL A 177 -3.31 -3.23 6.76
N TYR A 178 -2.56 -2.12 6.70
CA TYR A 178 -1.66 -1.82 5.59
C TYR A 178 -0.67 -2.95 5.34
N LYS A 179 0.11 -3.32 6.37
CA LYS A 179 1.12 -4.36 6.28
C LYS A 179 0.52 -5.73 5.93
N ALA A 180 -0.56 -6.11 6.61
CA ALA A 180 -1.24 -7.38 6.38
C ALA A 180 -1.78 -7.48 4.95
N PHE A 181 -2.36 -6.40 4.44
CA PHE A 181 -2.91 -6.36 3.09
C PHE A 181 -1.84 -6.57 2.01
N PHE A 182 -0.77 -5.80 2.04
CA PHE A 182 0.30 -5.92 1.04
C PHE A 182 1.06 -7.25 1.12
N GLN A 183 1.27 -7.79 2.32
CA GLN A 183 1.82 -9.14 2.48
C GLN A 183 0.91 -10.22 1.88
N SER A 184 -0.40 -10.07 2.05
CA SER A 184 -1.39 -11.01 1.48
C SER A 184 -1.40 -10.96 -0.03
N LEU A 185 -1.38 -9.75 -0.60
CA LEU A 185 -1.31 -9.58 -2.04
C LEU A 185 -0.03 -10.20 -2.61
N LEU A 186 1.12 -9.91 -2.02
CA LEU A 186 2.37 -10.49 -2.51
C LEU A 186 2.33 -12.02 -2.45
N ARG A 187 1.83 -12.61 -1.37
CA ARG A 187 1.67 -14.06 -1.24
C ARG A 187 0.73 -14.63 -2.30
N GLU A 188 -0.38 -13.96 -2.56
CA GLU A 188 -1.35 -14.42 -3.57
C GLU A 188 -0.77 -14.36 -4.97
N PHE A 189 -0.07 -13.28 -5.31
CA PHE A 189 0.55 -13.12 -6.62
C PHE A 189 1.76 -14.04 -6.85
N SER A 190 2.64 -14.19 -5.86
CA SER A 190 3.94 -14.86 -6.00
C SER A 190 4.02 -16.23 -5.34
N LYS A 191 3.00 -16.61 -4.54
CA LYS A 191 2.98 -17.87 -3.76
C LYS A 191 4.20 -18.05 -2.83
N VAL A 192 4.82 -16.94 -2.42
CA VAL A 192 6.04 -16.93 -1.59
C VAL A 192 5.70 -17.23 -0.12
N ALA A 193 6.58 -17.99 0.55
CA ALA A 193 6.43 -18.29 1.96
C ALA A 193 6.67 -17.04 2.86
N PRO A 194 6.03 -16.94 4.04
CA PRO A 194 6.17 -15.78 4.93
C PRO A 194 7.63 -15.45 5.31
N GLN A 195 8.46 -16.47 5.56
CA GLN A 195 9.87 -16.27 5.91
C GLN A 195 10.68 -15.61 4.78
N GLU A 196 10.35 -15.94 3.54
CA GLU A 196 10.99 -15.36 2.35
C GLU A 196 10.60 -13.89 2.15
N ILE A 197 9.37 -13.52 2.55
CA ILE A 197 8.90 -12.12 2.51
C ILE A 197 9.76 -11.25 3.44
N SER A 198 10.04 -11.73 4.64
CA SER A 198 10.89 -10.99 5.59
C SER A 198 12.33 -10.82 5.09
N SER A 199 12.89 -11.88 4.48
CA SER A 199 14.23 -11.81 3.86
C SER A 199 14.28 -10.84 2.69
N LEU A 200 13.29 -10.89 1.80
CA LEU A 200 13.14 -9.95 0.69
C LEU A 200 13.07 -8.49 1.19
N ALA A 201 12.24 -8.24 2.20
CA ALA A 201 12.04 -6.92 2.77
C ALA A 201 13.35 -6.32 3.30
N LEU A 202 14.12 -7.12 4.06
CA LEU A 202 15.40 -6.66 4.62
C LEU A 202 16.44 -6.40 3.54
N GLN A 203 16.58 -7.31 2.56
CA GLN A 203 17.54 -7.17 1.47
C GLN A 203 17.24 -5.96 0.59
N LEU A 204 15.96 -5.78 0.21
CA LEU A 204 15.54 -4.68 -0.65
C LEU A 204 15.74 -3.33 0.05
N ARG A 205 15.36 -3.24 1.33
CA ARG A 205 15.56 -2.03 2.12
C ARG A 205 17.05 -1.68 2.26
N ALA A 206 17.89 -2.65 2.61
CA ALA A 206 19.33 -2.43 2.75
C ALA A 206 19.97 -1.97 1.43
N ALA A 207 19.60 -2.58 0.29
CA ALA A 207 20.09 -2.19 -1.02
C ALA A 207 19.67 -0.75 -1.40
N MET A 208 18.41 -0.37 -1.10
CA MET A 208 17.89 0.98 -1.35
C MET A 208 18.61 2.02 -0.47
N GLU A 209 18.82 1.74 0.82
CA GLU A 209 19.54 2.62 1.75
C GLU A 209 21.01 2.81 1.34
N ALA A 210 21.64 1.76 0.76
CA ALA A 210 23.00 1.79 0.26
C ALA A 210 23.14 2.40 -1.15
N LEU A 211 22.04 2.77 -1.82
CA LEU A 211 22.00 3.21 -3.22
C LEU A 211 22.61 2.16 -4.19
N ASP A 212 22.54 0.88 -3.83
CA ASP A 212 22.97 -0.24 -4.67
C ASP A 212 21.86 -0.71 -5.59
N MET A 213 21.71 -0.03 -6.72
CA MET A 213 20.69 -0.35 -7.71
C MET A 213 20.87 -1.75 -8.33
N ALA A 214 22.10 -2.27 -8.38
CA ALA A 214 22.33 -3.63 -8.88
C ALA A 214 21.73 -4.68 -7.93
N ALA A 215 21.95 -4.51 -6.62
CA ALA A 215 21.35 -5.36 -5.58
C ALA A 215 19.82 -5.21 -5.55
N VAL A 216 19.28 -3.99 -5.72
CA VAL A 216 17.83 -3.77 -5.85
C VAL A 216 17.25 -4.61 -7.00
N VAL A 217 17.81 -4.48 -8.20
CA VAL A 217 17.35 -5.19 -9.39
C VAL A 217 17.52 -6.70 -9.25
N GLN A 218 18.63 -7.17 -8.68
CA GLN A 218 18.85 -8.59 -8.43
C GLN A 218 17.77 -9.15 -7.46
N THR A 219 17.49 -8.44 -6.38
CA THR A 219 16.48 -8.85 -5.40
C THR A 219 15.08 -8.90 -6.03
N LEU A 220 14.72 -7.90 -6.83
CA LEU A 220 13.45 -7.89 -7.55
C LEU A 220 13.37 -9.03 -8.58
N ASN A 221 14.45 -9.33 -9.32
CA ASN A 221 14.48 -10.43 -10.28
C ASN A 221 14.33 -11.80 -9.61
N ILE A 222 14.93 -12.00 -8.43
CA ILE A 222 14.71 -13.22 -7.64
C ILE A 222 13.23 -13.37 -7.28
N GLN A 223 12.58 -12.26 -6.93
CA GLN A 223 11.15 -12.29 -6.58
C GLN A 223 10.26 -12.52 -7.79
N LEU A 224 10.53 -11.88 -8.93
CA LEU A 224 9.80 -12.10 -10.17
C LEU A 224 9.92 -13.56 -10.65
N ALA A 225 11.09 -14.20 -10.48
CA ALA A 225 11.31 -15.59 -10.84
C ALA A 225 10.47 -16.61 -10.01
N LYS A 226 9.94 -16.21 -8.86
CA LYS A 226 9.06 -17.04 -8.02
C LYS A 226 7.59 -16.99 -8.44
N ILE A 227 7.22 -16.04 -9.29
CA ILE A 227 5.84 -15.88 -9.75
C ILE A 227 5.49 -17.03 -10.69
N PRO A 228 4.37 -17.75 -10.47
CA PRO A 228 3.95 -18.84 -11.35
C PRO A 228 3.73 -18.37 -12.80
N TYR A 229 4.15 -19.18 -13.77
CA TYR A 229 4.06 -18.86 -15.21
C TYR A 229 2.67 -18.44 -15.66
N ASN A 230 1.62 -19.05 -15.13
CA ASN A 230 0.23 -18.72 -15.46
C ASN A 230 -0.17 -17.30 -15.06
N ALA A 231 0.47 -16.69 -14.05
CA ALA A 231 0.24 -15.31 -13.67
C ALA A 231 0.75 -14.32 -14.72
N PHE A 232 1.68 -14.75 -15.59
CA PHE A 232 2.22 -13.93 -16.67
C PHE A 232 1.45 -13.99 -17.98
N GLN A 233 0.47 -14.89 -18.14
CA GLN A 233 -0.23 -15.10 -19.42
C GLN A 233 -0.86 -13.84 -20.02
N HIS A 234 -1.25 -12.89 -19.16
CA HIS A 234 -1.80 -11.60 -19.56
C HIS A 234 -1.06 -10.42 -18.92
N ALA A 235 0.19 -10.65 -18.49
CA ALA A 235 0.98 -9.64 -17.82
C ALA A 235 1.28 -8.45 -18.75
N LYS A 236 0.79 -7.28 -18.35
CA LYS A 236 1.08 -5.99 -18.96
C LYS A 236 1.92 -5.16 -18.01
N GLU A 237 2.29 -3.96 -18.43
CA GLU A 237 3.06 -3.00 -17.60
C GLU A 237 2.49 -2.86 -16.18
N GLY A 238 1.16 -2.72 -16.05
CA GLY A 238 0.49 -2.61 -14.75
C GLY A 238 0.67 -3.82 -13.81
N PHE A 239 0.85 -5.03 -14.32
CA PHE A 239 1.16 -6.19 -13.51
C PHE A 239 2.55 -6.08 -12.86
N TYR A 240 3.57 -5.76 -13.68
CA TYR A 240 4.94 -5.58 -13.19
C TYR A 240 5.04 -4.40 -12.23
N GLN A 241 4.37 -3.30 -12.54
CA GLN A 241 4.27 -2.14 -11.67
C GLN A 241 3.69 -2.51 -10.29
N ALA A 242 2.57 -3.25 -10.26
CA ALA A 242 1.97 -3.76 -9.04
C ALA A 242 2.93 -4.65 -8.25
N MET A 243 3.63 -5.57 -8.91
CA MET A 243 4.58 -6.48 -8.27
C MET A 243 5.76 -5.73 -7.64
N LEU A 244 6.33 -4.74 -8.34
CA LEU A 244 7.41 -3.92 -7.80
C LEU A 244 6.91 -3.08 -6.61
N LEU A 245 5.73 -2.47 -6.73
CA LEU A 245 5.10 -1.75 -5.63
C LEU A 245 4.95 -2.63 -4.40
N LEU A 246 4.41 -3.84 -4.55
CA LEU A 246 4.26 -4.78 -3.44
C LEU A 246 5.59 -5.12 -2.77
N CYS A 247 6.66 -5.35 -3.56
CA CYS A 247 7.98 -5.63 -3.02
C CYS A 247 8.54 -4.46 -2.18
N PHE A 248 8.36 -3.22 -2.64
CA PHE A 248 8.80 -2.04 -1.89
C PHE A 248 7.95 -1.82 -0.63
N GLU A 249 6.63 -1.96 -0.74
CA GLU A 249 5.70 -1.78 0.37
C GLU A 249 5.96 -2.74 1.53
N ILE A 250 6.15 -4.03 1.24
CA ILE A 250 6.45 -5.02 2.30
C ILE A 250 7.81 -4.78 2.95
N SER A 251 8.71 -4.05 2.28
CA SER A 251 10.01 -3.65 2.83
C SER A 251 9.90 -2.46 3.80
N GLY A 252 8.68 -1.99 4.08
CA GLY A 252 8.41 -0.85 4.94
C GLY A 252 8.87 0.48 4.33
N LEU A 253 8.99 0.52 3.00
CA LEU A 253 9.34 1.71 2.24
C LEU A 253 8.05 2.43 1.80
N LYS A 254 7.98 3.72 2.04
CA LYS A 254 6.83 4.52 1.63
C LYS A 254 6.79 4.62 0.11
N THR A 255 5.84 3.93 -0.51
CA THR A 255 5.77 3.76 -1.97
C THR A 255 4.48 4.37 -2.53
N PHE A 256 4.56 4.96 -3.69
CA PHE A 256 3.42 5.54 -4.41
C PHE A 256 3.44 5.06 -5.86
N GLY A 257 2.33 4.53 -6.32
CA GLY A 257 2.11 4.21 -7.73
C GLY A 257 1.41 5.34 -8.46
N GLU A 258 1.66 5.44 -9.75
CA GLU A 258 0.93 6.33 -10.66
C GLU A 258 0.86 7.80 -10.22
N VAL A 259 1.98 8.35 -9.76
CA VAL A 259 2.04 9.72 -9.23
C VAL A 259 1.90 10.76 -10.34
N HIS A 260 0.80 11.49 -10.32
CA HIS A 260 0.55 12.55 -11.31
C HIS A 260 1.46 13.76 -11.09
N THR A 261 1.99 14.29 -12.19
CA THR A 261 2.76 15.54 -12.24
C THR A 261 2.15 16.46 -13.28
N ASN A 262 2.61 17.72 -13.34
CA ASN A 262 2.22 18.67 -14.39
C ASN A 262 2.64 18.25 -15.82
N LEU A 263 3.62 17.36 -15.95
CA LEU A 263 4.17 16.93 -17.25
C LEU A 263 3.84 15.48 -17.59
N GLY A 264 3.22 14.72 -16.67
CA GLY A 264 2.87 13.33 -16.90
C GLY A 264 2.62 12.55 -15.61
N ARG A 265 2.83 11.25 -15.66
CA ARG A 265 2.61 10.35 -14.54
C ARG A 265 3.87 9.50 -14.34
N ILE A 266 4.35 9.45 -13.10
CA ILE A 266 5.46 8.62 -12.66
C ILE A 266 4.90 7.24 -12.31
N ASP A 267 5.53 6.17 -12.77
CA ASP A 267 5.04 4.82 -12.51
C ASP A 267 5.16 4.43 -11.03
N LEU A 268 6.34 4.64 -10.43
CA LEU A 268 6.55 4.38 -9.00
C LEU A 268 7.48 5.42 -8.37
N VAL A 269 7.17 5.80 -7.13
CA VAL A 269 8.02 6.63 -6.28
C VAL A 269 8.21 5.93 -4.95
N VAL A 270 9.45 5.80 -4.50
CA VAL A 270 9.79 5.22 -3.19
C VAL A 270 10.54 6.24 -2.36
N GLN A 271 10.03 6.56 -1.18
CA GLN A 271 10.61 7.55 -0.28
C GLN A 271 11.30 6.89 0.91
N LEU A 272 12.59 7.21 1.07
CA LEU A 272 13.39 6.92 2.25
C LEU A 272 13.65 8.22 3.04
N PRO A 273 14.20 8.14 4.26
CA PRO A 273 14.52 9.34 5.03
C PRO A 273 15.45 10.32 4.29
N LYS A 274 16.47 9.82 3.58
CA LYS A 274 17.49 10.62 2.90
C LYS A 274 17.36 10.67 1.38
N HIS A 275 16.61 9.75 0.78
CA HIS A 275 16.54 9.57 -0.67
C HIS A 275 15.10 9.44 -1.17
N THR A 276 14.86 9.94 -2.38
CA THR A 276 13.63 9.69 -3.13
C THR A 276 14.00 8.96 -4.43
N PHE A 277 13.44 7.77 -4.61
CA PHE A 277 13.61 7.00 -5.84
C PHE A 277 12.40 7.22 -6.74
N ILE A 278 12.65 7.45 -8.01
CA ILE A 278 11.66 7.62 -9.07
C ILE A 278 11.91 6.54 -10.09
N PHE A 279 10.92 5.69 -10.36
CA PHE A 279 11.03 4.61 -11.33
C PHE A 279 10.11 4.85 -12.52
N GLU A 280 10.67 4.73 -13.71
CA GLU A 280 9.95 4.66 -14.97
C GLU A 280 10.09 3.25 -15.54
N LEU A 281 8.96 2.60 -15.79
CA LEU A 281 8.89 1.20 -16.21
C LEU A 281 8.52 1.11 -17.67
N LYS A 282 9.16 0.20 -18.40
CA LYS A 282 8.77 -0.16 -19.76
C LYS A 282 8.83 -1.66 -19.92
N VAL A 283 7.82 -2.20 -20.59
CA VAL A 283 7.73 -3.64 -20.88
C VAL A 283 8.02 -3.85 -22.36
N ASP A 284 8.95 -4.78 -22.66
CA ASP A 284 9.39 -5.13 -24.01
C ASP A 284 9.82 -3.93 -24.88
N LYS A 285 10.40 -2.92 -24.24
CA LYS A 285 10.94 -1.72 -24.89
C LYS A 285 12.45 -1.59 -24.63
N LYS A 286 13.12 -0.80 -25.47
CA LYS A 286 14.52 -0.43 -25.23
C LYS A 286 14.63 0.55 -24.07
N ILE A 287 15.70 0.45 -23.30
CA ILE A 287 15.95 1.32 -22.13
C ILE A 287 15.93 2.81 -22.49
N ALA A 288 16.35 3.17 -23.69
CA ALA A 288 16.32 4.55 -24.18
C ALA A 288 14.92 5.17 -24.09
N VAL A 289 13.84 4.41 -24.32
CA VAL A 289 12.46 4.91 -24.27
C VAL A 289 12.10 5.37 -22.85
N ALA A 290 12.50 4.61 -21.82
CA ALA A 290 12.26 4.96 -20.43
C ALA A 290 13.14 6.16 -20.00
N LEU A 291 14.39 6.19 -20.44
CA LEU A 291 15.31 7.32 -20.17
C LEU A 291 14.81 8.62 -20.82
N ASP A 292 14.39 8.57 -22.08
CA ASP A 292 13.82 9.72 -22.77
C ASP A 292 12.59 10.28 -22.02
N GLN A 293 11.76 9.41 -21.48
CA GLN A 293 10.61 9.80 -20.70
C GLN A 293 11.01 10.49 -19.39
N LEU A 294 11.95 9.91 -18.62
CA LEU A 294 12.50 10.53 -17.41
C LEU A 294 13.08 11.92 -17.68
N HIS A 295 13.88 12.06 -18.74
CA HIS A 295 14.48 13.33 -19.13
C HIS A 295 13.47 14.37 -19.58
N ASN A 296 12.54 13.99 -20.48
CA ASN A 296 11.58 14.92 -21.06
C ASN A 296 10.53 15.38 -20.05
N LYS A 297 10.16 14.50 -19.10
CA LYS A 297 9.14 14.78 -18.07
C LYS A 297 9.73 15.39 -16.80
N ARG A 298 11.05 15.44 -16.65
CA ARG A 298 11.74 16.07 -15.52
C ARG A 298 11.12 15.72 -14.16
N TYR A 299 10.77 14.47 -13.95
CA TYR A 299 10.03 14.02 -12.77
C TYR A 299 10.72 14.36 -11.45
N GLN A 300 12.07 14.45 -11.45
CA GLN A 300 12.86 14.83 -10.30
C GLN A 300 12.55 16.25 -9.79
N GLU A 301 12.12 17.18 -10.65
CA GLU A 301 11.84 18.57 -10.26
C GLU A 301 10.75 18.68 -9.19
N ARG A 302 9.80 17.73 -9.16
CA ARG A 302 8.74 17.66 -8.15
C ARG A 302 9.30 17.49 -6.73
N TYR A 303 10.45 16.84 -6.59
CA TYR A 303 11.02 16.41 -5.30
C TYR A 303 12.21 17.26 -4.84
N LEU A 304 12.67 18.26 -5.63
CA LEU A 304 13.81 19.13 -5.27
C LEU A 304 13.58 19.91 -3.96
N LYS A 305 12.32 20.18 -3.59
CA LYS A 305 11.99 20.92 -2.37
C LYS A 305 11.98 20.03 -1.11
N ASP A 306 12.10 18.74 -1.27
CA ASP A 306 12.06 17.79 -0.15
C ASP A 306 13.40 17.70 0.61
N GLY A 307 14.47 18.31 0.08
CA GLY A 307 15.82 18.32 0.68
C GLY A 307 16.48 16.95 0.71
N LYS A 308 16.04 16.02 -0.16
CA LYS A 308 16.55 14.65 -0.27
C LYS A 308 17.29 14.47 -1.59
N GLU A 309 18.30 13.61 -1.59
CA GLU A 309 18.90 13.14 -2.84
C GLU A 309 17.89 12.33 -3.65
N ILE A 310 18.00 12.38 -4.98
CA ILE A 310 17.05 11.76 -5.89
C ILE A 310 17.76 10.71 -6.75
N VAL A 311 17.16 9.52 -6.84
CA VAL A 311 17.58 8.48 -7.78
C VAL A 311 16.46 8.27 -8.80
N ALA A 312 16.68 8.70 -10.04
CA ALA A 312 15.74 8.51 -11.14
C ALA A 312 16.18 7.30 -11.98
N ALA A 313 15.40 6.24 -11.95
CA ALA A 313 15.73 4.95 -12.55
C ALA A 313 14.76 4.57 -13.66
N ALA A 314 15.29 4.28 -14.84
CA ALA A 314 14.61 3.63 -15.94
C ALA A 314 14.77 2.11 -15.78
N ILE A 315 13.67 1.36 -15.89
CA ILE A 315 13.65 -0.10 -15.77
C ILE A 315 12.91 -0.69 -16.96
N CYS A 316 13.55 -1.64 -17.66
CA CYS A 316 12.93 -2.42 -18.72
C CYS A 316 12.68 -3.85 -18.25
N LEU A 317 11.46 -4.30 -18.44
CA LEU A 317 11.00 -5.65 -18.13
C LEU A 317 10.80 -6.46 -19.41
N SER A 318 11.10 -7.75 -19.35
CA SER A 318 10.92 -8.69 -20.46
C SER A 318 9.74 -9.62 -20.15
N THR A 319 8.73 -9.64 -21.03
CA THR A 319 7.65 -10.63 -20.93
C THR A 319 8.11 -12.03 -21.35
N LYS A 320 9.18 -12.13 -22.12
CA LYS A 320 9.78 -13.40 -22.54
C LYS A 320 10.52 -14.08 -21.39
N ASP A 321 11.32 -13.31 -20.65
CA ASP A 321 12.18 -13.84 -19.58
C ASP A 321 11.59 -13.59 -18.18
N HIS A 322 10.46 -12.89 -18.09
CA HIS A 322 9.74 -12.52 -16.87
C HIS A 322 10.65 -11.85 -15.81
N ASN A 323 11.53 -10.96 -16.26
CA ASN A 323 12.49 -10.28 -15.39
C ASN A 323 12.78 -8.84 -15.83
N ILE A 324 13.53 -8.12 -14.99
CA ILE A 324 14.15 -6.85 -15.37
C ILE A 324 15.35 -7.18 -16.26
N SER A 325 15.25 -6.81 -17.52
CA SER A 325 16.25 -7.10 -18.55
C SER A 325 17.34 -6.04 -18.70
N ALA A 326 17.02 -4.78 -18.39
CA ALA A 326 17.95 -3.67 -18.39
C ALA A 326 17.48 -2.58 -17.44
N TRP A 327 18.40 -1.83 -16.89
CA TRP A 327 18.13 -0.66 -16.07
C TRP A 327 19.24 0.38 -16.17
N GLN A 328 18.90 1.65 -15.95
CA GLN A 328 19.85 2.74 -15.82
C GLN A 328 19.27 3.77 -14.86
N ALA A 329 20.10 4.35 -13.99
CA ALA A 329 19.66 5.33 -13.02
C ALA A 329 20.62 6.52 -12.97
N GLY A 330 20.07 7.73 -12.82
CA GLY A 330 20.78 8.95 -12.46
C GLY A 330 20.64 9.19 -10.97
N HIS A 331 21.75 9.44 -10.28
CA HIS A 331 21.77 9.88 -8.89
C HIS A 331 22.04 11.37 -8.85
N TYR A 332 21.17 12.15 -8.20
CA TYR A 332 21.16 13.60 -8.19
C TYR A 332 21.24 14.12 -6.76
N THR A 333 21.85 15.29 -6.57
CA THR A 333 21.78 16.05 -5.31
C THR A 333 20.34 16.50 -5.03
N ALA A 334 20.10 17.00 -3.83
CA ALA A 334 18.81 17.60 -3.46
C ALA A 334 18.44 18.82 -4.33
N GLU A 335 19.43 19.48 -4.93
CA GLU A 335 19.26 20.62 -5.86
C GLU A 335 19.07 20.19 -7.32
N GLY A 336 19.14 18.87 -7.59
CA GLY A 336 18.92 18.31 -8.93
C GLY A 336 20.17 18.22 -9.81
N THR A 337 21.39 18.38 -9.25
CA THR A 337 22.63 18.19 -10.00
C THR A 337 22.97 16.71 -10.08
N LEU A 338 23.28 16.21 -11.28
CA LEU A 338 23.66 14.81 -11.48
C LEU A 338 25.02 14.54 -10.80
N ILE A 339 25.04 13.59 -9.87
CA ILE A 339 26.26 13.14 -9.17
C ILE A 339 26.93 12.03 -9.99
N ARG A 340 26.17 11.02 -10.38
CA ARG A 340 26.67 9.86 -11.14
C ARG A 340 25.54 9.13 -11.87
N THR A 341 25.92 8.40 -12.90
CA THR A 341 25.05 7.44 -13.59
C THR A 341 25.39 6.03 -13.15
N LEU A 342 24.36 5.21 -12.92
CA LEU A 342 24.45 3.80 -12.57
C LEU A 342 23.73 3.01 -13.66
N GLU A 343 24.30 1.93 -14.14
CA GLU A 343 23.69 1.12 -15.19
C GLU A 343 24.02 -0.36 -15.01
N GLY A 344 23.12 -1.21 -15.50
CA GLY A 344 23.30 -2.65 -15.58
C GLY A 344 22.47 -3.22 -16.71
N SER A 345 23.08 -4.05 -17.50
CA SER A 345 22.41 -4.90 -18.47
C SER A 345 22.81 -6.35 -18.21
N LYS A 346 21.97 -7.33 -18.60
CA LYS A 346 22.46 -8.69 -18.71
C LYS A 346 23.57 -8.69 -19.77
N GLN A 347 24.84 -8.75 -19.32
CA GLN A 347 25.92 -9.08 -20.22
C GLN A 347 25.61 -10.45 -20.81
N GLY A 348 25.44 -10.51 -22.12
CA GLY A 348 25.36 -11.76 -22.84
C GLY A 348 26.57 -12.60 -22.48
N GLN A 349 26.37 -13.76 -21.88
CA GLN A 349 27.29 -14.86 -22.03
C GLN A 349 27.24 -15.27 -23.52
N ASN A 350 27.97 -14.56 -24.35
CA ASN A 350 28.32 -14.95 -25.70
C ASN A 350 29.71 -14.41 -25.96
N SER A 351 30.68 -15.20 -25.58
CA SER A 351 31.93 -15.37 -26.36
C SER A 351 32.78 -16.40 -25.64
N THR A 352 32.68 -17.64 -26.09
CA THR A 352 33.90 -18.40 -26.49
C THR A 352 33.43 -19.54 -27.36
N SER A 353 33.81 -19.38 -28.58
CA SER A 353 34.03 -20.34 -29.67
C SER A 353 34.17 -21.80 -29.28
#